data_084d4a7750dbebe9649c6fdebc673f90
#
_entry.id   084d4a7750dbebe9649c6fdebc673f90
#
_cell.length_a   1.000
_cell.length_b   1.000
_cell.length_c   1.000
_cell.angle_alpha   90.00
_cell.angle_beta   90.00
_cell.angle_gamma   90.00
#
_symmetry.space_group_name_H-M   'P 1'
#
loop_
_entity.id
_entity.type
_entity.pdbx_description
1 polymer ?
#
loop_
_entity_poly.entity_id
_entity_poly.type
_entity_poly.pdbx_seq_one_letter_code
_entity_poly.pdbx_strand_id
1 'polypeptide(L)'
;MKSAKRTLFVFLIIFLCIGADQLTKKIVRSDLPRTRPIVLVKGLLKLDYADNRGGVFVFEILLPQKWRGKTVTAAAALLLGLIILLLTISGRLPFLCLLGISLFCGGSLSNLIDRIALGKVIDFVNFSAAGFEPYIFNLADVAIATGITLAMLGAVIQVVRIVLR
;
A
#
# COMPACT_ATOMS: atom_id res chain seq x y z
N MET A 1 -5.06 -22.95 9.92
CA MET A 1 -5.65 -21.98 10.90
C MET A 1 -7.16 -22.11 10.85
N LYS A 2 -7.86 -22.17 12.01
CA LYS A 2 -9.33 -22.14 12.05
C LYS A 2 -9.83 -20.83 11.42
N SER A 3 -10.98 -20.83 10.73
CA SER A 3 -11.52 -19.67 9.98
C SER A 3 -11.50 -18.37 10.80
N ALA A 4 -12.04 -18.35 12.01
CA ALA A 4 -12.08 -17.14 12.85
C ALA A 4 -10.69 -16.58 13.20
N LYS A 5 -9.70 -17.43 13.53
CA LYS A 5 -8.34 -16.96 13.82
C LYS A 5 -7.66 -16.34 12.60
N ARG A 6 -7.98 -16.83 11.42
CA ARG A 6 -7.48 -16.31 10.15
C ARG A 6 -8.08 -14.96 9.82
N THR A 7 -9.40 -14.83 9.93
CA THR A 7 -10.09 -13.56 9.74
C THR A 7 -9.55 -12.50 10.70
N LEU A 8 -9.40 -12.85 11.98
CA LEU A 8 -8.80 -11.95 12.97
C LEU A 8 -7.38 -11.51 12.58
N PHE A 9 -6.54 -12.46 12.11
CA PHE A 9 -5.19 -12.16 11.65
C PHE A 9 -5.17 -11.19 10.47
N VAL A 10 -6.01 -11.41 9.44
CA VAL A 10 -6.12 -10.54 8.28
C VAL A 10 -6.47 -9.11 8.70
N PHE A 11 -7.52 -8.95 9.49
CA PHE A 11 -7.94 -7.62 9.95
C PHE A 11 -6.92 -6.96 10.87
N LEU A 12 -6.24 -7.72 11.74
CA LEU A 12 -5.17 -7.19 12.59
C LEU A 12 -4.04 -6.58 11.73
N ILE A 13 -3.56 -7.29 10.71
CA ILE A 13 -2.51 -6.78 9.82
C ILE A 13 -2.99 -5.53 9.07
N ILE A 14 -4.21 -5.56 8.52
CA ILE A 14 -4.80 -4.42 7.82
C ILE A 14 -4.84 -3.19 8.74
N PHE A 15 -5.38 -3.33 9.96
CA PHE A 15 -5.49 -2.22 10.90
C PHE A 15 -4.13 -1.70 11.37
N LEU A 16 -3.15 -2.57 11.58
CA LEU A 16 -1.79 -2.16 11.92
C LEU A 16 -1.14 -1.35 10.78
N CYS A 17 -1.28 -1.79 9.52
CA CYS A 17 -0.77 -1.03 8.38
C CYS A 17 -1.42 0.34 8.26
N ILE A 18 -2.76 0.41 8.32
CA ILE A 18 -3.50 1.67 8.25
C ILE A 18 -3.09 2.58 9.41
N GLY A 19 -3.08 2.05 10.65
CA GLY A 19 -2.75 2.83 11.84
C GLY A 19 -1.34 3.41 11.78
N ALA A 20 -0.35 2.60 11.40
CA ALA A 20 1.04 3.03 11.29
C ALA A 20 1.21 4.09 10.20
N ASP A 21 0.64 3.89 9.00
CA ASP A 21 0.77 4.84 7.90
C ASP A 21 0.02 6.15 8.18
N GLN A 22 -1.23 6.09 8.65
CA GLN A 22 -2.01 7.30 8.96
C GLN A 22 -1.41 8.10 10.14
N LEU A 23 -0.82 7.41 11.12
CA LEU A 23 -0.11 8.07 12.21
C LEU A 23 1.14 8.80 11.71
N THR A 24 1.97 8.15 10.89
CA THR A 24 3.16 8.78 10.30
C THR A 24 2.79 9.95 9.40
N LYS A 25 1.76 9.82 8.56
CA LYS A 25 1.24 10.91 7.73
C LYS A 25 0.71 12.08 8.55
N LYS A 26 0.06 11.82 9.69
CA LYS A 26 -0.40 12.88 10.62
C LYS A 26 0.79 13.65 11.17
N ILE A 27 1.83 12.97 11.65
CA ILE A 27 3.07 13.60 12.17
C ILE A 27 3.73 14.43 11.06
N VAL A 28 3.88 13.86 9.87
CA VAL A 28 4.49 14.55 8.73
C VAL A 28 3.71 15.82 8.35
N ARG A 29 2.39 15.76 8.40
CA ARG A 29 1.54 16.94 8.09
C ARG A 29 1.68 18.06 9.11
N SER A 30 1.86 17.73 10.40
CA SER A 30 2.00 18.72 11.47
C SER A 30 3.42 19.29 11.58
N ASP A 31 4.44 18.44 11.44
CA ASP A 31 5.78 18.75 11.92
C ASP A 31 6.82 18.87 10.80
N LEU A 32 6.56 18.29 9.60
CA LEU A 32 7.51 18.36 8.50
C LEU A 32 7.41 19.70 7.76
N PRO A 33 8.49 20.50 7.70
CA PRO A 33 8.50 21.73 6.93
C PRO A 33 8.26 21.49 5.44
N ARG A 34 7.30 22.22 4.85
CA ARG A 34 6.97 22.07 3.42
C ARG A 34 7.98 22.72 2.47
N THR A 35 8.86 23.54 2.98
CA THR A 35 9.82 24.32 2.18
C THR A 35 11.25 23.81 2.26
N ARG A 36 11.55 22.93 3.22
CA ARG A 36 12.91 22.42 3.44
C ARG A 36 12.85 20.93 3.83
N PRO A 37 13.41 20.03 3.01
CA PRO A 37 13.49 18.63 3.36
C PRO A 37 14.46 18.41 4.53
N ILE A 38 14.17 17.44 5.39
CA ILE A 38 15.07 17.00 6.46
C ILE A 38 15.94 15.88 5.90
N VAL A 39 17.24 16.13 5.80
CA VAL A 39 18.20 15.13 5.29
C VAL A 39 18.52 14.13 6.39
N LEU A 40 18.19 12.85 6.17
CA LEU A 40 18.51 11.74 7.06
C LEU A 40 19.85 11.09 6.68
N VAL A 41 20.06 10.85 5.39
CA VAL A 41 21.31 10.34 4.84
C VAL A 41 21.67 11.18 3.61
N LYS A 42 22.82 11.89 3.68
CA LYS A 42 23.24 12.80 2.61
C LYS A 42 23.35 12.06 1.27
N GLY A 43 22.65 12.61 0.26
CA GLY A 43 22.64 12.06 -1.10
C GLY A 43 21.81 10.80 -1.30
N LEU A 44 21.13 10.26 -0.25
CA LEU A 44 20.38 9.01 -0.34
C LEU A 44 18.94 9.13 0.18
N LEU A 45 18.75 9.66 1.39
CA LEU A 45 17.46 9.62 2.06
C LEU A 45 17.14 10.95 2.73
N LYS A 46 15.96 11.48 2.46
CA LYS A 46 15.44 12.69 3.09
C LYS A 46 13.94 12.57 3.35
N LEU A 47 13.45 13.30 4.34
CA LEU A 47 12.03 13.51 4.52
C LEU A 47 11.64 14.78 3.75
N ASP A 48 10.70 14.62 2.83
CA ASP A 48 10.29 15.67 1.90
C ASP A 48 8.79 15.56 1.65
N TYR A 49 8.04 16.61 1.99
CA TYR A 49 6.58 16.54 1.88
C TYR A 49 6.14 16.64 0.42
N ALA A 50 5.41 15.66 -0.07
CA ALA A 50 4.86 15.65 -1.40
C ALA A 50 3.36 15.33 -1.42
N ASP A 51 2.60 16.11 -2.19
CA ASP A 51 1.20 15.86 -2.53
C ASP A 51 1.11 14.99 -3.80
N ASN A 52 0.88 13.72 -3.64
CA ASN A 52 0.71 12.80 -4.76
C ASN A 52 -0.75 12.78 -5.24
N ARG A 53 -1.02 13.54 -6.30
CA ARG A 53 -2.31 13.55 -7.01
C ARG A 53 -2.32 12.60 -8.20
N GLY A 54 -1.23 11.84 -8.39
CA GLY A 54 -1.07 10.93 -9.50
C GLY A 54 -2.11 9.83 -9.52
N GLY A 55 -2.52 9.46 -10.72
CA GLY A 55 -3.43 8.36 -10.94
C GLY A 55 -2.79 7.02 -10.64
N VAL A 56 -3.59 6.14 -10.08
CA VAL A 56 -3.15 4.77 -9.74
C VAL A 56 -2.96 3.91 -10.98
N PHE A 57 -3.58 4.30 -12.13
CA PHE A 57 -3.62 3.46 -13.32
C PHE A 57 -3.57 4.25 -14.63
N VAL A 58 -2.89 3.69 -15.62
CA VAL A 58 -2.85 4.16 -17.01
C VAL A 58 -4.27 4.35 -17.61
N PHE A 59 -5.26 3.62 -17.11
CA PHE A 59 -6.66 3.76 -17.50
C PHE A 59 -7.30 5.12 -17.20
N GLU A 60 -6.72 5.92 -16.29
CA GLU A 60 -7.21 7.28 -16.05
C GLU A 60 -7.14 8.16 -17.28
N ILE A 61 -6.20 7.89 -18.18
CA ILE A 61 -6.05 8.64 -19.45
C ILE A 61 -7.28 8.50 -20.35
N LEU A 62 -7.98 7.36 -20.27
CA LEU A 62 -9.15 7.06 -21.08
C LEU A 62 -10.44 7.68 -20.55
N LEU A 63 -10.45 8.20 -19.32
CA LEU A 63 -11.65 8.77 -18.70
C LEU A 63 -11.67 10.30 -18.81
N PRO A 64 -12.85 10.94 -18.96
CA PRO A 64 -12.99 12.38 -18.82
C PRO A 64 -12.42 12.88 -17.48
N GLN A 65 -11.69 13.98 -17.49
CA GLN A 65 -10.94 14.50 -16.34
C GLN A 65 -11.79 14.63 -15.06
N LYS A 66 -13.07 15.01 -15.20
CA LYS A 66 -14.01 15.14 -14.07
C LYS A 66 -14.35 13.84 -13.35
N TRP A 67 -14.17 12.68 -14.01
CA TRP A 67 -14.52 11.36 -13.46
C TRP A 67 -13.29 10.56 -13.01
N ARG A 68 -12.08 10.91 -13.49
CA ARG A 68 -10.86 10.12 -13.29
C ARG A 68 -10.66 9.69 -11.84
N GLY A 69 -10.43 10.64 -10.95
CA GLY A 69 -10.10 10.32 -9.55
C GLY A 69 -11.21 9.55 -8.81
N LYS A 70 -12.47 9.96 -8.98
CA LYS A 70 -13.59 9.31 -8.28
C LYS A 70 -13.86 7.89 -8.76
N THR A 71 -13.85 7.67 -10.08
CA THR A 71 -14.10 6.34 -10.66
C THR A 71 -13.01 5.36 -10.28
N VAL A 72 -11.75 5.78 -10.37
CA VAL A 72 -10.61 4.92 -10.00
C VAL A 72 -10.60 4.63 -8.51
N THR A 73 -10.89 5.62 -7.67
CA THR A 73 -11.02 5.42 -6.22
C THR A 73 -12.14 4.42 -5.88
N ALA A 74 -13.31 4.53 -6.53
CA ALA A 74 -14.41 3.61 -6.33
C ALA A 74 -14.08 2.19 -6.83
N ALA A 75 -13.46 2.06 -8.00
CA ALA A 75 -13.04 0.77 -8.54
C ALA A 75 -11.98 0.09 -7.63
N ALA A 76 -11.01 0.86 -7.12
CA ALA A 76 -10.02 0.37 -6.17
C ALA A 76 -10.68 -0.10 -4.86
N ALA A 77 -11.65 0.65 -4.33
CA ALA A 77 -12.38 0.28 -3.14
C ALA A 77 -13.15 -1.04 -3.31
N LEU A 78 -13.84 -1.21 -4.45
CA LEU A 78 -14.58 -2.43 -4.76
C LEU A 78 -13.63 -3.63 -4.92
N LEU A 79 -12.53 -3.46 -5.63
CA LEU A 79 -11.52 -4.51 -5.81
C LEU A 79 -10.90 -4.94 -4.47
N LEU A 80 -10.51 -3.98 -3.64
CA LEU A 80 -9.96 -4.26 -2.30
C LEU A 80 -10.98 -4.96 -1.41
N GLY A 81 -12.24 -4.52 -1.44
CA GLY A 81 -13.34 -5.18 -0.72
C GLY A 81 -13.51 -6.64 -1.14
N LEU A 82 -13.48 -6.90 -2.46
CA LEU A 82 -13.53 -8.26 -3.00
C LEU A 82 -12.32 -9.11 -2.56
N ILE A 83 -11.11 -8.57 -2.63
CA ILE A 83 -9.89 -9.29 -2.21
C ILE A 83 -10.00 -9.65 -0.71
N ILE A 84 -10.40 -8.73 0.14
CA ILE A 84 -10.56 -8.96 1.58
C ILE A 84 -11.63 -10.02 1.84
N LEU A 85 -12.77 -9.96 1.14
CA LEU A 85 -13.81 -10.98 1.22
C LEU A 85 -13.25 -12.36 0.85
N LEU A 86 -12.57 -12.46 -0.28
CA LEU A 86 -11.95 -13.72 -0.73
C LEU A 86 -10.90 -14.22 0.27
N LEU A 87 -10.12 -13.34 0.86
CA LEU A 87 -9.17 -13.70 1.93
C LEU A 87 -9.87 -14.30 3.14
N THR A 88 -11.00 -13.78 3.55
CA THR A 88 -11.70 -14.25 4.74
C THR A 88 -12.42 -15.58 4.53
N ILE A 89 -12.98 -15.82 3.33
CA ILE A 89 -13.72 -17.06 3.01
C ILE A 89 -12.83 -18.20 2.49
N SER A 90 -11.69 -17.90 1.84
CA SER A 90 -10.79 -18.90 1.25
C SER A 90 -10.03 -19.70 2.33
N GLY A 91 -10.27 -21.00 2.46
CA GLY A 91 -9.74 -21.83 3.56
C GLY A 91 -8.26 -22.24 3.49
N ARG A 92 -7.56 -22.13 2.34
CA ARG A 92 -6.33 -22.87 2.04
C ARG A 92 -5.15 -22.05 1.51
N LEU A 93 -5.03 -20.78 1.85
CA LEU A 93 -3.87 -20.02 1.40
C LEU A 93 -2.63 -20.30 2.27
N PRO A 94 -1.43 -20.43 1.66
CA PRO A 94 -0.16 -20.44 2.40
C PRO A 94 -0.03 -19.21 3.30
N PHE A 95 0.65 -19.35 4.42
CA PHE A 95 0.79 -18.26 5.39
C PHE A 95 1.44 -17.00 4.76
N LEU A 96 2.49 -17.19 3.94
CA LEU A 96 3.14 -16.05 3.24
C LEU A 96 2.21 -15.34 2.27
N CYS A 97 1.35 -16.06 1.55
CA CYS A 97 0.34 -15.45 0.69
C CYS A 97 -0.69 -14.67 1.54
N LEU A 98 -1.15 -15.27 2.64
CA LEU A 98 -2.12 -14.62 3.54
C LEU A 98 -1.55 -13.33 4.12
N LEU A 99 -0.33 -13.39 4.65
CA LEU A 99 0.38 -12.22 5.20
C LEU A 99 0.60 -11.17 4.10
N GLY A 100 1.14 -11.58 2.96
CA GLY A 100 1.45 -10.68 1.84
C GLY A 100 0.22 -9.95 1.31
N ILE A 101 -0.89 -10.66 1.06
CA ILE A 101 -2.11 -10.03 0.57
C ILE A 101 -2.76 -9.15 1.67
N SER A 102 -2.63 -9.50 2.95
CA SER A 102 -3.11 -8.65 4.05
C SER A 102 -2.33 -7.33 4.16
N LEU A 103 -1.00 -7.35 4.00
CA LEU A 103 -0.15 -6.15 3.93
C LEU A 103 -0.50 -5.29 2.72
N PHE A 104 -0.64 -5.90 1.54
CA PHE A 104 -1.08 -5.22 0.33
C PHE A 104 -2.42 -4.50 0.53
N CYS A 105 -3.42 -5.20 1.08
CA CYS A 105 -4.73 -4.60 1.37
C CYS A 105 -4.63 -3.46 2.38
N GLY A 106 -3.85 -3.62 3.45
CA GLY A 106 -3.69 -2.61 4.49
C GLY A 106 -3.06 -1.32 3.96
N GLY A 107 -1.96 -1.42 3.22
CA GLY A 107 -1.32 -0.28 2.57
C GLY A 107 -2.23 0.38 1.52
N SER A 108 -2.86 -0.43 0.66
CA SER A 108 -3.77 0.08 -0.36
C SER A 108 -4.99 0.79 0.24
N LEU A 109 -5.55 0.26 1.33
CA LEU A 109 -6.66 0.92 2.05
C LEU A 109 -6.21 2.23 2.69
N SER A 110 -4.99 2.30 3.24
CA SER A 110 -4.49 3.56 3.81
C SER A 110 -4.34 4.64 2.75
N ASN A 111 -3.77 4.34 1.60
CA ASN A 111 -3.69 5.27 0.47
C ASN A 111 -5.08 5.60 -0.12
N LEU A 112 -6.04 4.69 -0.05
CA LEU A 112 -7.42 4.93 -0.45
C LEU A 112 -8.13 5.91 0.50
N ILE A 113 -7.90 5.80 1.81
CA ILE A 113 -8.42 6.73 2.82
C ILE A 113 -7.93 8.16 2.51
N ASP A 114 -6.65 8.34 2.20
CA ASP A 114 -6.12 9.63 1.81
C ASP A 114 -6.83 10.21 0.57
N ARG A 115 -7.03 9.40 -0.46
CA ARG A 115 -7.73 9.84 -1.67
C ARG A 115 -9.18 10.24 -1.42
N ILE A 116 -9.88 9.52 -0.57
CA ILE A 116 -11.27 9.83 -0.20
C ILE A 116 -11.33 11.11 0.64
N ALA A 117 -10.45 11.23 1.65
CA ALA A 117 -10.48 12.32 2.61
C ALA A 117 -9.84 13.62 2.09
N LEU A 118 -8.76 13.52 1.30
CA LEU A 118 -7.91 14.64 0.90
C LEU A 118 -7.85 14.88 -0.61
N GLY A 119 -8.35 13.95 -1.42
CA GLY A 119 -8.23 13.98 -2.88
C GLY A 119 -6.80 13.72 -3.40
N LYS A 120 -5.88 13.29 -2.52
CA LYS A 120 -4.46 13.07 -2.83
C LYS A 120 -3.88 12.10 -1.80
N VAL A 121 -2.72 11.52 -2.09
CA VAL A 121 -1.92 10.74 -1.14
C VAL A 121 -0.78 11.61 -0.62
N ILE A 122 -0.43 11.45 0.65
CA ILE A 122 0.69 12.15 1.27
C ILE A 122 1.90 11.22 1.24
N ASP A 123 2.92 11.64 0.48
CA ASP A 123 4.21 10.97 0.41
C ASP A 123 5.27 11.83 1.11
N PHE A 124 6.25 11.17 1.75
CA PHE A 124 7.21 11.93 2.56
C PHE A 124 8.60 11.31 2.67
N VAL A 125 8.80 10.08 2.27
CA VAL A 125 10.11 9.43 2.24
C VAL A 125 10.68 9.60 0.84
N ASN A 126 11.67 10.47 0.68
CA ASN A 126 12.34 10.70 -0.59
C ASN A 126 13.64 9.91 -0.63
N PHE A 127 13.69 8.92 -1.50
CA PHE A 127 14.88 8.13 -1.80
C PHE A 127 15.50 8.62 -3.09
N SER A 128 16.77 9.01 -3.02
CA SER A 128 17.54 9.49 -4.16
C SER A 128 18.86 8.73 -4.19
N ALA A 129 19.11 7.97 -5.26
CA ALA A 129 20.39 7.33 -5.47
C ALA A 129 21.06 7.92 -6.72
N ALA A 130 22.40 7.94 -6.75
CA ALA A 130 23.13 8.47 -7.89
C ALA A 130 22.69 7.78 -9.19
N GLY A 131 22.22 8.59 -10.16
CA GLY A 131 21.74 8.09 -11.47
C GLY A 131 20.29 7.64 -11.53
N PHE A 132 19.52 7.75 -10.43
CA PHE A 132 18.10 7.46 -10.45
C PHE A 132 17.29 8.72 -10.12
N GLU A 133 16.12 8.87 -10.76
CA GLU A 133 15.15 9.90 -10.42
C GLU A 133 14.71 9.74 -8.97
N PRO A 134 14.55 10.84 -8.21
CA PRO A 134 14.05 10.78 -6.85
C PRO A 134 12.66 10.15 -6.80
N TYR A 135 12.49 9.14 -5.95
CA TYR A 135 11.20 8.50 -5.71
C TYR A 135 10.71 8.84 -4.30
N ILE A 136 9.51 9.44 -4.23
CA ILE A 136 8.89 9.82 -2.96
C ILE A 136 7.74 8.87 -2.69
N PHE A 137 7.73 8.28 -1.49
CA PHE A 137 6.75 7.28 -1.07
C PHE A 137 6.39 7.44 0.42
N ASN A 138 5.46 6.62 0.87
CA ASN A 138 4.98 6.57 2.25
C ASN A 138 5.07 5.14 2.82
N LEU A 139 4.65 4.97 4.08
CA LEU A 139 4.71 3.67 4.74
C LEU A 139 3.71 2.66 4.13
N ALA A 140 2.57 3.13 3.61
CA ALA A 140 1.62 2.28 2.91
C ALA A 140 2.23 1.67 1.64
N ASP A 141 3.05 2.42 0.88
CA ASP A 141 3.71 1.93 -0.32
C ASP A 141 4.73 0.83 0.02
N VAL A 142 5.44 0.95 1.15
CA VAL A 142 6.32 -0.11 1.68
C VAL A 142 5.51 -1.36 2.00
N ALA A 143 4.34 -1.21 2.65
CA ALA A 143 3.47 -2.34 2.96
C ALA A 143 2.93 -3.01 1.68
N ILE A 144 2.56 -2.22 0.65
CA ILE A 144 2.12 -2.71 -0.66
C ILE A 144 3.24 -3.52 -1.33
N ALA A 145 4.44 -2.96 -1.46
CA ALA A 145 5.58 -3.61 -2.12
C ALA A 145 6.00 -4.89 -1.40
N THR A 146 6.13 -4.83 -0.07
CA THR A 146 6.42 -6.00 0.77
C THR A 146 5.32 -7.06 0.64
N GLY A 147 4.06 -6.62 0.64
CA GLY A 147 2.90 -7.49 0.51
C GLY A 147 2.89 -8.27 -0.81
N ILE A 148 3.12 -7.60 -1.93
CA ILE A 148 3.24 -8.22 -3.25
C ILE A 148 4.39 -9.24 -3.25
N THR A 149 5.56 -8.85 -2.76
CA THR A 149 6.76 -9.70 -2.73
C THR A 149 6.50 -10.99 -1.93
N LEU A 150 5.93 -10.88 -0.73
CA LEU A 150 5.61 -12.05 0.11
C LEU A 150 4.52 -12.93 -0.50
N ALA A 151 3.51 -12.34 -1.13
CA ALA A 151 2.45 -13.10 -1.80
C ALA A 151 3.00 -13.90 -2.98
N MET A 152 3.85 -13.29 -3.81
CA MET A 152 4.52 -13.97 -4.93
C MET A 152 5.44 -15.08 -4.44
N LEU A 153 6.28 -14.81 -3.44
CA LEU A 153 7.16 -15.82 -2.85
C LEU A 153 6.37 -17.02 -2.30
N GLY A 154 5.29 -16.73 -1.57
CA GLY A 154 4.41 -17.77 -1.03
C GLY A 154 3.75 -18.61 -2.13
N ALA A 155 3.34 -18.00 -3.24
CA ALA A 155 2.78 -18.69 -4.39
C ALA A 155 3.82 -19.60 -5.07
N VAL A 156 5.03 -19.09 -5.31
CA VAL A 156 6.13 -19.87 -5.90
C VAL A 156 6.48 -21.08 -5.04
N ILE A 157 6.67 -20.88 -3.73
CA ILE A 157 6.96 -21.98 -2.79
C ILE A 157 5.85 -23.05 -2.84
N GLN A 158 4.59 -22.64 -2.95
CA GLN A 158 3.47 -23.56 -3.02
C GLN A 158 3.47 -24.38 -4.32
N VAL A 159 3.74 -23.73 -5.46
CA VAL A 159 3.85 -24.42 -6.76
C VAL A 159 4.98 -25.43 -6.73
N VAL A 160 6.16 -25.06 -6.26
CA VAL A 160 7.32 -25.95 -6.13
C VAL A 160 6.99 -27.18 -5.25
N ARG A 161 6.31 -26.97 -4.12
CA ARG A 161 5.88 -28.08 -3.24
C ARG A 161 4.87 -29.04 -3.90
N ILE A 162 4.06 -28.54 -4.83
CA ILE A 162 3.10 -29.39 -5.56
C ILE A 162 3.82 -30.20 -6.63
N VAL A 163 4.76 -29.57 -7.36
CA VAL A 163 5.49 -30.22 -8.46
C VAL A 163 6.47 -31.29 -7.97
N LEU A 164 7.07 -31.09 -6.77
CA LEU A 164 8.05 -32.03 -6.19
C LEU A 164 7.42 -33.16 -5.36
N ARG A 165 6.10 -33.27 -5.30
CA ARG A 165 5.37 -34.38 -4.67
C ARG A 165 4.85 -35.39 -5.67
#